data_00028693e2e283324ca26c049d3bfc24
#
_entry.id   00028693e2e283324ca26c049d3bfc24
#
_cell.length_a   1.000
_cell.length_b   1.000
_cell.length_c   1.000
_cell.angle_alpha   90.00
_cell.angle_beta   90.00
_cell.angle_gamma   90.00
#
_symmetry.space_group_name_H-M   'P 1'
#
loop_
_entity.id
_entity.type
_entity.pdbx_description
1 polymer ?
#
loop_
_entity_poly.entity_id
_entity_poly.type
_entity_poly.pdbx_seq_one_letter_code
_entity_poly.pdbx_strand_id
1 'polypeptide(L)'
;MEKRYQLNKELAQMLKGGVIMDVTTPEQAVIAQEAGACAVMALERIPADIRAAGGVSRMSDPGMIRSIQEAVTIPVMAKCRIGHFVEAQILEAIEIDYIDESEVLSPADDVYHVDKRKFKVPFVCGARDLGEALRRIAEGASMIRTKGEPGTGDIIQAVRHMRMMNSQIRHVASLSEDELYEEAKRLGVPYELLKQVHENGRLPVVNFAAGGVATPADAALMMQLGAEGVFVGSGIFKSGNPVKRAAAIVQAVTNYTDAKLIAELSAGLGEAMVGINPDEIKIIMEERGK
;
A
#
# COMPACT_ATOMS: atom_id res chain seq x y z
N MET A 1 -20.20 15.32 0.15
CA MET A 1 -19.25 14.32 0.71
C MET A 1 -19.35 12.99 -0.04
N GLU A 2 -20.50 12.38 -0.15
CA GLU A 2 -20.65 11.06 -0.81
C GLU A 2 -20.15 11.03 -2.26
N LYS A 3 -20.53 12.00 -3.10
CA LYS A 3 -20.06 12.09 -4.49
C LYS A 3 -18.53 12.22 -4.61
N ARG A 4 -17.89 12.95 -3.68
CA ARG A 4 -16.43 13.10 -3.68
C ARG A 4 -15.75 11.80 -3.28
N TYR A 5 -16.27 11.12 -2.27
CA TYR A 5 -15.74 9.82 -1.85
C TYR A 5 -15.88 8.76 -2.97
N GLN A 6 -17.00 8.75 -3.68
CA GLN A 6 -17.17 7.88 -4.84
C GLN A 6 -16.13 8.16 -5.93
N LEU A 7 -15.90 9.44 -6.27
CA LEU A 7 -14.84 9.81 -7.20
C LEU A 7 -13.45 9.35 -6.72
N ASN A 8 -13.14 9.49 -5.43
CA ASN A 8 -11.87 9.05 -4.86
C ASN A 8 -11.68 7.53 -5.00
N LYS A 9 -12.74 6.72 -4.83
CA LYS A 9 -12.69 5.27 -5.10
C LYS A 9 -12.42 4.97 -6.58
N GLU A 10 -13.04 5.71 -7.47
CA GLU A 10 -12.84 5.55 -8.91
C GLU A 10 -11.41 5.93 -9.33
N LEU A 11 -10.84 7.00 -8.77
CA LEU A 11 -9.44 7.37 -8.98
C LEU A 11 -8.49 6.25 -8.50
N ALA A 12 -8.74 5.68 -7.32
CA ALA A 12 -7.95 4.56 -6.83
C ALA A 12 -8.12 3.29 -7.71
N GLN A 13 -9.32 3.04 -8.21
CA GLN A 13 -9.61 1.93 -9.13
C GLN A 13 -8.83 2.03 -10.45
N MET A 14 -8.48 3.24 -10.92
CA MET A 14 -7.67 3.43 -12.12
C MET A 14 -6.23 2.90 -11.99
N LEU A 15 -5.73 2.72 -10.76
CA LEU A 15 -4.39 2.19 -10.49
C LEU A 15 -4.35 0.65 -10.48
N LYS A 16 -5.51 -0.02 -10.56
CA LYS A 16 -5.62 -1.47 -10.51
C LYS A 16 -4.77 -2.14 -11.60
N GLY A 17 -4.05 -3.19 -11.21
CA GLY A 17 -3.14 -3.92 -12.08
C GLY A 17 -1.76 -3.26 -12.22
N GLY A 18 -1.52 -2.16 -11.51
CA GLY A 18 -0.28 -1.40 -11.58
C GLY A 18 0.69 -1.65 -10.43
N VAL A 19 1.84 -1.02 -10.56
CA VAL A 19 2.91 -0.98 -9.56
C VAL A 19 3.11 0.45 -9.10
N ILE A 20 3.10 0.66 -7.78
CA ILE A 20 3.41 1.93 -7.13
C ILE A 20 4.80 1.79 -6.52
N MET A 21 5.72 2.68 -6.86
CA MET A 21 7.12 2.59 -6.44
C MET A 21 7.49 3.72 -5.47
N ASP A 22 8.13 3.37 -4.35
CA ASP A 22 8.71 4.33 -3.44
C ASP A 22 9.95 4.96 -4.08
N VAL A 23 10.02 6.29 -4.06
CA VAL A 23 11.11 7.08 -4.64
C VAL A 23 11.55 8.16 -3.66
N THR A 24 12.85 8.48 -3.65
CA THR A 24 13.43 9.49 -2.76
C THR A 24 14.02 10.68 -3.52
N THR A 25 14.11 10.59 -4.84
CA THR A 25 14.62 11.68 -5.71
C THR A 25 13.81 11.78 -7.00
N PRO A 26 13.85 12.93 -7.69
CA PRO A 26 13.27 13.10 -9.02
C PRO A 26 13.77 12.05 -10.05
N GLU A 27 15.06 11.71 -10.01
CA GLU A 27 15.67 10.74 -10.93
C GLU A 27 15.08 9.34 -10.72
N GLN A 28 14.87 8.93 -9.47
CA GLN A 28 14.22 7.66 -9.15
C GLN A 28 12.76 7.66 -9.62
N ALA A 29 12.06 8.79 -9.51
CA ALA A 29 10.69 8.92 -10.00
C ALA A 29 10.61 8.76 -11.53
N VAL A 30 11.55 9.34 -12.27
CA VAL A 30 11.68 9.18 -13.73
C VAL A 30 11.94 7.70 -14.07
N ILE A 31 12.88 7.03 -13.39
CA ILE A 31 13.14 5.60 -13.58
C ILE A 31 11.87 4.78 -13.36
N ALA A 32 11.11 5.06 -12.30
CA ALA A 32 9.86 4.37 -12.01
C ALA A 32 8.81 4.59 -13.12
N GLN A 33 8.65 5.83 -13.58
CA GLN A 33 7.74 6.16 -14.68
C GLN A 33 8.14 5.47 -15.99
N GLU A 34 9.42 5.49 -16.37
CA GLU A 34 9.93 4.82 -17.56
C GLU A 34 9.79 3.30 -17.49
N ALA A 35 9.87 2.72 -16.28
CA ALA A 35 9.60 1.30 -16.06
C ALA A 35 8.12 0.93 -16.20
N GLY A 36 7.21 1.91 -16.25
CA GLY A 36 5.77 1.70 -16.37
C GLY A 36 5.02 1.65 -15.03
N ALA A 37 5.56 2.25 -13.97
CA ALA A 37 4.84 2.43 -12.72
C ALA A 37 3.55 3.23 -12.95
N CYS A 38 2.46 2.86 -12.28
CA CYS A 38 1.18 3.60 -12.37
C CYS A 38 1.14 4.83 -11.44
N ALA A 39 2.01 4.89 -10.44
CA ALA A 39 2.20 6.00 -9.53
C ALA A 39 3.55 5.85 -8.81
N VAL A 40 4.02 6.92 -8.19
CA VAL A 40 5.16 6.89 -7.26
C VAL A 40 4.75 7.37 -5.88
N MET A 41 5.45 6.85 -4.86
CA MET A 41 5.32 7.29 -3.47
C MET A 41 6.56 8.11 -3.10
N ALA A 42 6.40 9.41 -2.91
CA ALA A 42 7.48 10.32 -2.54
C ALA A 42 7.84 10.17 -1.06
N LEU A 43 9.09 9.83 -0.77
CA LEU A 43 9.62 9.61 0.58
C LEU A 43 11.02 10.23 0.70
N GLU A 44 11.35 10.83 1.83
CA GLU A 44 12.76 11.20 2.13
C GLU A 44 13.62 9.97 2.40
N ARG A 45 13.00 8.93 2.97
CA ARG A 45 13.65 7.66 3.31
C ARG A 45 12.72 6.51 2.97
N ILE A 46 13.23 5.54 2.25
CA ILE A 46 12.53 4.27 2.04
C ILE A 46 12.42 3.47 3.35
N PRO A 47 11.48 2.54 3.47
CA PRO A 47 11.25 1.82 4.73
C PRO A 47 12.49 1.16 5.34
N ALA A 48 13.40 0.60 4.54
CA ALA A 48 14.64 0.01 5.03
C ALA A 48 15.55 1.04 5.73
N ASP A 49 15.65 2.26 5.20
CA ASP A 49 16.44 3.33 5.80
C ASP A 49 15.77 3.90 7.06
N ILE A 50 14.42 3.93 7.10
CA ILE A 50 13.67 4.28 8.31
C ILE A 50 13.99 3.30 9.45
N ARG A 51 14.03 1.99 9.15
CA ARG A 51 14.43 0.96 10.13
C ARG A 51 15.86 1.13 10.62
N ALA A 52 16.78 1.37 9.70
CA ALA A 52 18.21 1.52 10.02
C ALA A 52 18.48 2.76 10.88
N ALA A 53 17.75 3.85 10.62
CA ALA A 53 17.91 5.10 11.36
C ALA A 53 17.32 5.03 12.80
N GLY A 54 16.31 4.20 13.00
CA GLY A 54 15.53 4.20 14.26
C GLY A 54 14.82 5.54 14.52
N GLY A 55 14.21 5.68 15.68
CA GLY A 55 13.61 6.94 16.10
C GLY A 55 12.30 7.30 15.39
N VAL A 56 11.95 8.60 15.45
CA VAL A 56 10.67 9.11 14.94
C VAL A 56 10.78 9.45 13.45
N SER A 57 9.92 8.82 12.63
CA SER A 57 9.75 9.12 11.20
C SER A 57 8.52 10.00 11.00
N ARG A 58 8.67 11.06 10.22
CA ARG A 58 7.62 12.07 9.96
C ARG A 58 7.33 12.19 8.46
N MET A 59 6.31 12.98 8.13
CA MET A 59 6.03 13.41 6.76
C MET A 59 7.30 13.99 6.11
N SER A 60 7.50 13.69 4.83
CA SER A 60 8.63 14.21 4.04
C SER A 60 8.50 15.70 3.76
N ASP A 61 9.63 16.34 3.49
CA ASP A 61 9.68 17.78 3.14
C ASP A 61 8.81 18.09 1.91
N PRO A 62 7.90 19.08 2.00
CA PRO A 62 7.03 19.47 0.88
C PRO A 62 7.79 19.94 -0.36
N GLY A 63 8.98 20.54 -0.20
CA GLY A 63 9.82 20.95 -1.33
C GLY A 63 10.38 19.76 -2.11
N MET A 64 10.81 18.72 -1.39
CA MET A 64 11.23 17.46 -2.01
C MET A 64 10.06 16.78 -2.74
N ILE A 65 8.88 16.73 -2.13
CA ILE A 65 7.69 16.16 -2.77
C ILE A 65 7.37 16.91 -4.07
N ARG A 66 7.39 18.25 -4.06
CA ARG A 66 7.16 19.08 -5.26
C ARG A 66 8.18 18.80 -6.36
N SER A 67 9.47 18.64 -6.03
CA SER A 67 10.49 18.33 -7.04
C SER A 67 10.21 16.99 -7.75
N ILE A 68 9.63 16.02 -7.04
CA ILE A 68 9.17 14.74 -7.62
C ILE A 68 7.93 14.96 -8.49
N GLN A 69 6.94 15.76 -8.02
CA GLN A 69 5.75 16.09 -8.81
C GLN A 69 6.10 16.78 -10.15
N GLU A 70 7.11 17.64 -10.15
CA GLU A 70 7.59 18.34 -11.35
C GLU A 70 8.34 17.42 -12.33
N ALA A 71 8.91 16.32 -11.85
CA ALA A 71 9.73 15.41 -12.66
C ALA A 71 8.94 14.37 -13.43
N VAL A 72 7.71 14.05 -13.01
CA VAL A 72 6.90 12.96 -13.59
C VAL A 72 5.49 13.41 -13.95
N THR A 73 4.83 12.65 -14.84
CA THR A 73 3.44 12.90 -15.25
C THR A 73 2.47 11.88 -14.67
N ILE A 74 2.98 10.82 -14.05
CA ILE A 74 2.17 9.85 -13.31
C ILE A 74 1.82 10.39 -11.92
N PRO A 75 0.74 9.91 -11.29
CA PRO A 75 0.34 10.35 -9.94
C PRO A 75 1.45 10.21 -8.92
N VAL A 76 1.54 11.19 -8.02
CA VAL A 76 2.47 11.21 -6.89
C VAL A 76 1.70 11.07 -5.59
N MET A 77 2.09 10.11 -4.78
CA MET A 77 1.58 9.87 -3.44
C MET A 77 2.59 10.36 -2.39
N ALA A 78 2.11 10.70 -1.22
CA ALA A 78 2.96 10.95 -0.06
C ALA A 78 2.32 10.42 1.23
N LYS A 79 3.14 10.21 2.27
CA LYS A 79 2.70 9.65 3.53
C LYS A 79 2.50 10.72 4.60
N CYS A 80 1.41 10.61 5.36
CA CYS A 80 1.24 11.27 6.65
C CYS A 80 1.29 10.24 7.79
N ARG A 81 1.62 10.70 8.99
CA ARG A 81 1.56 9.87 10.19
C ARG A 81 0.12 9.54 10.56
N ILE A 82 -0.10 8.37 11.13
CA ILE A 82 -1.42 7.98 11.64
C ILE A 82 -1.92 9.03 12.63
N GLY A 83 -3.15 9.52 12.41
CA GLY A 83 -3.81 10.52 13.23
C GLY A 83 -3.34 11.97 13.03
N HIS A 84 -2.31 12.20 12.22
CA HIS A 84 -1.76 13.54 12.02
C HIS A 84 -2.49 14.31 10.90
N PHE A 85 -3.69 14.78 11.19
CA PHE A 85 -4.53 15.48 10.21
C PHE A 85 -3.90 16.77 9.65
N VAL A 86 -2.99 17.43 10.38
CA VAL A 86 -2.29 18.63 9.87
C VAL A 86 -1.26 18.26 8.80
N GLU A 87 -0.55 17.13 8.92
CA GLU A 87 0.30 16.64 7.83
C GLU A 87 -0.54 16.34 6.57
N ALA A 88 -1.72 15.74 6.74
CA ALA A 88 -2.63 15.52 5.62
C ALA A 88 -3.12 16.84 4.98
N GLN A 89 -3.39 17.89 5.79
CA GLN A 89 -3.73 19.23 5.28
C GLN A 89 -2.58 19.85 4.48
N ILE A 90 -1.34 19.69 4.93
CA ILE A 90 -0.15 20.17 4.21
C ILE A 90 -0.04 19.46 2.85
N LEU A 91 -0.19 18.14 2.83
CA LEU A 91 -0.13 17.35 1.59
C LEU A 91 -1.25 17.74 0.61
N GLU A 92 -2.48 17.92 1.10
CA GLU A 92 -3.57 18.41 0.24
C GLU A 92 -3.30 19.82 -0.29
N ALA A 93 -2.68 20.71 0.52
CA ALA A 93 -2.34 22.07 0.11
C ALA A 93 -1.25 22.15 -0.96
N ILE A 94 -0.39 21.14 -1.07
CA ILE A 94 0.59 21.02 -2.17
C ILE A 94 0.08 20.20 -3.35
N GLU A 95 -1.24 19.93 -3.38
CA GLU A 95 -1.94 19.25 -4.47
C GLU A 95 -1.40 17.84 -4.74
N ILE A 96 -1.10 17.09 -3.68
CA ILE A 96 -0.73 15.67 -3.80
C ILE A 96 -1.89 14.86 -4.38
N ASP A 97 -1.61 13.86 -5.21
CA ASP A 97 -2.65 13.06 -5.85
C ASP A 97 -3.31 12.05 -4.89
N TYR A 98 -2.54 11.45 -3.98
CA TYR A 98 -3.00 10.51 -2.96
C TYR A 98 -2.21 10.70 -1.65
N ILE A 99 -2.87 10.49 -0.53
CA ILE A 99 -2.23 10.47 0.81
C ILE A 99 -2.29 9.04 1.36
N ASP A 100 -1.15 8.51 1.76
CA ASP A 100 -1.06 7.27 2.53
C ASP A 100 -0.94 7.61 4.02
N GLU A 101 -2.02 7.40 4.80
CA GLU A 101 -1.96 7.44 6.26
C GLU A 101 -1.28 6.16 6.73
N SER A 102 0.00 6.25 7.08
CA SER A 102 0.90 5.11 7.03
C SER A 102 1.52 4.74 8.36
N GLU A 103 1.47 3.44 8.67
CA GLU A 103 2.20 2.79 9.74
C GLU A 103 3.72 2.78 9.55
N VAL A 104 4.22 3.04 8.34
CA VAL A 104 5.65 3.18 8.05
C VAL A 104 6.26 4.35 8.81
N LEU A 105 5.51 5.44 8.94
CA LEU A 105 5.88 6.57 9.78
C LEU A 105 5.52 6.31 11.25
N SER A 106 6.12 7.05 12.16
CA SER A 106 5.77 6.98 13.57
C SER A 106 4.37 7.56 13.80
N PRO A 107 3.45 6.85 14.47
CA PRO A 107 2.12 7.40 14.75
C PRO A 107 2.19 8.72 15.52
N ALA A 108 1.28 9.64 15.21
CA ALA A 108 1.05 10.85 15.98
C ALA A 108 -0.10 10.69 16.97
N ASP A 109 -0.99 9.74 16.71
CA ASP A 109 -2.09 9.36 17.57
C ASP A 109 -2.17 7.82 17.59
N ASP A 110 -2.36 7.23 18.74
CA ASP A 110 -2.46 5.78 18.93
C ASP A 110 -3.92 5.28 19.04
N VAL A 111 -4.89 6.21 19.04
CA VAL A 111 -6.32 5.94 19.17
C VAL A 111 -7.08 6.36 17.91
N TYR A 112 -6.84 7.58 17.42
CA TYR A 112 -7.63 8.16 16.32
C TYR A 112 -6.86 8.23 15.03
N HIS A 113 -7.49 7.78 13.95
CA HIS A 113 -7.06 7.99 12.57
C HIS A 113 -7.59 9.31 12.02
N VAL A 114 -6.99 9.78 10.94
CA VAL A 114 -7.48 10.96 10.22
C VAL A 114 -8.90 10.71 9.69
N ASP A 115 -9.82 11.66 9.92
CA ASP A 115 -11.13 11.67 9.27
C ASP A 115 -10.96 12.08 7.80
N LYS A 116 -10.81 11.10 6.95
CA LYS A 116 -10.50 11.24 5.52
C LYS A 116 -11.63 11.87 4.71
N ARG A 117 -12.86 11.84 5.25
CA ARG A 117 -14.03 12.45 4.61
C ARG A 117 -13.99 13.97 4.57
N LYS A 118 -13.11 14.59 5.38
CA LYS A 118 -12.87 16.04 5.40
C LYS A 118 -11.94 16.53 4.28
N PHE A 119 -11.34 15.62 3.54
CA PHE A 119 -10.37 15.91 2.49
C PHE A 119 -10.95 15.66 1.10
N LYS A 120 -10.41 16.35 0.11
CA LYS A 120 -10.74 16.12 -1.31
C LYS A 120 -9.87 15.04 -1.94
N VAL A 121 -8.64 14.88 -1.45
CA VAL A 121 -7.67 13.91 -1.94
C VAL A 121 -8.03 12.49 -1.49
N PRO A 122 -7.86 11.45 -2.33
CA PRO A 122 -8.05 10.06 -1.94
C PRO A 122 -6.99 9.58 -0.97
N PHE A 123 -7.39 8.73 -0.02
CA PHE A 123 -6.51 8.14 0.98
C PHE A 123 -6.28 6.65 0.76
N VAL A 124 -5.04 6.24 1.01
CA VAL A 124 -4.58 4.86 1.09
C VAL A 124 -4.33 4.52 2.57
N CYS A 125 -4.69 3.32 2.99
CA CYS A 125 -4.39 2.81 4.33
C CYS A 125 -3.94 1.35 4.30
N GLY A 126 -3.04 0.99 5.21
CA GLY A 126 -2.67 -0.40 5.47
C GLY A 126 -3.70 -1.13 6.31
N ALA A 127 -3.87 -2.43 6.04
CA ALA A 127 -4.67 -3.32 6.86
C ALA A 127 -4.08 -4.73 6.87
N ARG A 128 -4.23 -5.46 7.99
CA ARG A 128 -3.79 -6.85 8.15
C ARG A 128 -4.92 -7.84 7.95
N ASP A 129 -6.15 -7.39 8.17
CA ASP A 129 -7.36 -8.19 8.17
C ASP A 129 -8.58 -7.39 7.72
N LEU A 130 -9.71 -8.07 7.54
CA LEU A 130 -10.96 -7.48 7.08
C LEU A 130 -11.51 -6.42 8.05
N GLY A 131 -11.42 -6.67 9.35
CA GLY A 131 -11.92 -5.73 10.35
C GLY A 131 -11.16 -4.40 10.29
N GLU A 132 -9.83 -4.45 10.24
CA GLU A 132 -8.99 -3.27 10.09
C GLU A 132 -9.27 -2.54 8.77
N ALA A 133 -9.39 -3.27 7.66
CA ALA A 133 -9.71 -2.68 6.36
C ALA A 133 -11.05 -1.94 6.38
N LEU A 134 -12.10 -2.55 6.90
CA LEU A 134 -13.43 -1.94 6.94
C LEU A 134 -13.50 -0.73 7.88
N ARG A 135 -12.72 -0.72 8.98
CA ARG A 135 -12.59 0.48 9.81
C ARG A 135 -11.94 1.64 9.05
N ARG A 136 -10.86 1.40 8.32
CA ARG A 136 -10.21 2.43 7.47
C ARG A 136 -11.15 2.93 6.36
N ILE A 137 -11.90 2.03 5.74
CA ILE A 137 -12.92 2.39 4.72
C ILE A 137 -14.05 3.23 5.35
N ALA A 138 -14.51 2.89 6.55
CA ALA A 138 -15.49 3.68 7.29
C ALA A 138 -15.04 5.12 7.54
N GLU A 139 -13.74 5.33 7.78
CA GLU A 139 -13.11 6.64 7.94
C GLU A 139 -12.92 7.38 6.60
N GLY A 140 -13.13 6.72 5.46
CA GLY A 140 -13.06 7.31 4.12
C GLY A 140 -11.83 6.90 3.30
N ALA A 141 -11.12 5.82 3.66
CA ALA A 141 -10.06 5.28 2.80
C ALA A 141 -10.62 4.81 1.47
N SER A 142 -9.96 5.18 0.38
CA SER A 142 -10.34 4.88 -1.01
C SER A 142 -9.56 3.72 -1.61
N MET A 143 -8.47 3.30 -0.94
CA MET A 143 -7.62 2.17 -1.27
C MET A 143 -7.15 1.52 0.03
N ILE A 144 -7.10 0.19 0.02
CA ILE A 144 -6.44 -0.61 1.07
C ILE A 144 -5.19 -1.25 0.48
N ARG A 145 -4.18 -1.42 1.29
CA ARG A 145 -3.01 -2.27 1.00
C ARG A 145 -2.72 -3.18 2.19
N THR A 146 -2.05 -4.29 1.95
CA THR A 146 -1.51 -5.06 3.07
C THR A 146 -0.50 -4.20 3.82
N LYS A 147 -0.42 -4.32 5.14
CA LYS A 147 0.68 -3.71 5.89
C LYS A 147 2.00 -4.39 5.55
N GLY A 148 2.01 -5.72 5.53
CA GLY A 148 3.24 -6.47 5.41
C GLY A 148 4.22 -6.09 6.52
N GLU A 149 5.50 -6.22 6.28
CA GLU A 149 6.54 -5.63 7.14
C GLU A 149 7.53 -4.85 6.25
N PRO A 150 7.26 -3.56 6.01
CA PRO A 150 7.98 -2.75 5.04
C PRO A 150 9.48 -2.66 5.35
N GLY A 151 10.30 -2.66 4.30
CA GLY A 151 11.76 -2.51 4.42
C GLY A 151 12.53 -3.76 4.81
N THR A 152 11.86 -4.91 4.95
CA THR A 152 12.50 -6.19 5.28
C THR A 152 12.99 -6.95 4.06
N GLY A 153 12.39 -6.73 2.89
CA GLY A 153 12.62 -7.56 1.70
C GLY A 153 12.10 -9.00 1.86
N ASP A 154 11.30 -9.27 2.88
CA ASP A 154 10.63 -10.54 3.15
C ASP A 154 9.11 -10.37 2.97
N ILE A 155 8.56 -11.15 2.06
CA ILE A 155 7.14 -11.09 1.66
C ILE A 155 6.19 -11.78 2.64
N ILE A 156 6.70 -12.54 3.63
CA ILE A 156 5.90 -13.45 4.43
C ILE A 156 4.71 -12.77 5.12
N GLN A 157 4.89 -11.57 5.67
CA GLN A 157 3.82 -10.85 6.36
C GLN A 157 2.76 -10.35 5.38
N ALA A 158 3.16 -9.84 4.21
CA ALA A 158 2.21 -9.44 3.17
C ALA A 158 1.36 -10.63 2.69
N VAL A 159 1.98 -11.81 2.52
CA VAL A 159 1.27 -13.05 2.18
C VAL A 159 0.27 -13.44 3.27
N ARG A 160 0.68 -13.39 4.55
CA ARG A 160 -0.21 -13.67 5.69
C ARG A 160 -1.42 -12.73 5.69
N HIS A 161 -1.21 -11.43 5.53
CA HIS A 161 -2.29 -10.44 5.53
C HIS A 161 -3.24 -10.64 4.33
N MET A 162 -2.72 -10.88 3.13
CA MET A 162 -3.56 -11.13 1.95
C MET A 162 -4.39 -12.41 2.12
N ARG A 163 -3.78 -13.49 2.62
CA ARG A 163 -4.50 -14.75 2.89
C ARG A 163 -5.54 -14.59 3.99
N MET A 164 -5.24 -13.85 5.06
CA MET A 164 -6.18 -13.54 6.13
C MET A 164 -7.38 -12.77 5.60
N MET A 165 -7.13 -11.69 4.86
CA MET A 165 -8.16 -10.87 4.22
C MET A 165 -9.09 -11.73 3.36
N ASN A 166 -8.52 -12.52 2.44
CA ASN A 166 -9.30 -13.36 1.53
C ASN A 166 -10.09 -14.46 2.27
N SER A 167 -9.52 -15.03 3.34
CA SER A 167 -10.20 -16.02 4.16
C SER A 167 -11.41 -15.43 4.86
N GLN A 168 -11.26 -14.24 5.45
CA GLN A 168 -12.34 -13.53 6.14
C GLN A 168 -13.42 -13.05 5.18
N ILE A 169 -13.05 -12.56 3.98
CA ILE A 169 -14.02 -12.21 2.93
C ILE A 169 -14.86 -13.43 2.54
N ARG A 170 -14.23 -14.60 2.30
CA ARG A 170 -14.96 -15.82 1.98
C ARG A 170 -15.87 -16.27 3.13
N HIS A 171 -15.41 -16.14 4.37
CA HIS A 171 -16.23 -16.43 5.55
C HIS A 171 -17.47 -15.54 5.57
N VAL A 172 -17.30 -14.23 5.47
CA VAL A 172 -18.42 -13.27 5.47
C VAL A 172 -19.39 -13.54 4.31
N ALA A 173 -18.89 -13.85 3.12
CA ALA A 173 -19.73 -14.18 1.97
C ALA A 173 -20.55 -15.49 2.16
N SER A 174 -20.13 -16.38 3.06
CA SER A 174 -20.82 -17.63 3.36
C SER A 174 -21.84 -17.55 4.51
N LEU A 175 -21.90 -16.44 5.24
CA LEU A 175 -22.82 -16.26 6.35
C LEU A 175 -24.28 -16.07 5.86
N SER A 176 -25.25 -16.37 6.71
CA SER A 176 -26.64 -15.91 6.51
C SER A 176 -26.78 -14.43 6.92
N GLU A 177 -27.80 -13.74 6.40
CA GLU A 177 -27.99 -12.31 6.66
C GLU A 177 -28.14 -11.97 8.17
N ASP A 178 -28.75 -12.83 8.94
CA ASP A 178 -28.94 -12.64 10.38
C ASP A 178 -27.64 -12.80 11.17
N GLU A 179 -26.68 -13.58 10.66
CA GLU A 179 -25.35 -13.75 11.28
C GLU A 179 -24.46 -12.50 11.09
N LEU A 180 -24.75 -11.67 10.07
CA LEU A 180 -23.93 -10.49 9.77
C LEU A 180 -23.93 -9.45 10.91
N TYR A 181 -25.01 -9.37 11.71
CA TYR A 181 -25.06 -8.43 12.84
C TYR A 181 -24.02 -8.76 13.91
N GLU A 182 -23.90 -10.05 14.26
CA GLU A 182 -22.93 -10.47 15.26
C GLU A 182 -21.50 -10.44 14.71
N GLU A 183 -21.33 -10.78 13.44
CA GLU A 183 -20.02 -10.68 12.79
C GLU A 183 -19.53 -9.22 12.67
N ALA A 184 -20.41 -8.27 12.35
CA ALA A 184 -20.06 -6.85 12.32
C ALA A 184 -19.62 -6.35 13.70
N LYS A 185 -20.31 -6.78 14.74
CA LYS A 185 -19.95 -6.47 16.12
C LYS A 185 -18.61 -7.12 16.52
N ARG A 186 -18.39 -8.39 16.13
CA ARG A 186 -17.14 -9.12 16.41
C ARG A 186 -15.93 -8.45 15.76
N LEU A 187 -16.08 -7.97 14.53
CA LEU A 187 -15.04 -7.26 13.78
C LEU A 187 -14.90 -5.77 14.19
N GLY A 188 -15.88 -5.23 14.90
CA GLY A 188 -15.93 -3.81 15.27
C GLY A 188 -16.05 -2.89 14.06
N VAL A 189 -16.96 -3.22 13.13
CA VAL A 189 -17.14 -2.52 11.85
C VAL A 189 -18.61 -2.14 11.60
N PRO A 190 -18.87 -1.11 10.75
CA PRO A 190 -20.23 -0.78 10.35
C PRO A 190 -20.90 -1.94 9.61
N TYR A 191 -22.11 -2.27 10.01
CA TYR A 191 -22.93 -3.34 9.40
C TYR A 191 -23.04 -3.19 7.86
N GLU A 192 -23.31 -1.98 7.39
CA GLU A 192 -23.50 -1.71 5.96
C GLU A 192 -22.26 -2.00 5.11
N LEU A 193 -21.06 -1.79 5.65
CA LEU A 193 -19.83 -2.15 4.96
C LEU A 193 -19.61 -3.66 4.93
N LEU A 194 -19.92 -4.35 6.05
CA LEU A 194 -19.84 -5.81 6.08
C LEU A 194 -20.84 -6.45 5.12
N LYS A 195 -22.06 -5.91 5.06
CA LYS A 195 -23.10 -6.34 4.11
C LYS A 195 -22.64 -6.19 2.67
N GLN A 196 -21.98 -5.09 2.30
CA GLN A 196 -21.38 -4.94 0.97
C GLN A 196 -20.34 -6.03 0.67
N VAL A 197 -19.52 -6.42 1.65
CA VAL A 197 -18.56 -7.51 1.48
C VAL A 197 -19.27 -8.85 1.30
N HIS A 198 -20.32 -9.10 2.08
CA HIS A 198 -21.16 -10.30 1.95
C HIS A 198 -21.76 -10.43 0.55
N GLU A 199 -22.38 -9.36 0.05
CA GLU A 199 -23.06 -9.34 -1.25
C GLU A 199 -22.09 -9.44 -2.45
N ASN A 200 -20.91 -8.80 -2.35
CA ASN A 200 -19.98 -8.66 -3.47
C ASN A 200 -18.79 -9.64 -3.43
N GLY A 201 -18.55 -10.31 -2.32
CA GLY A 201 -17.40 -11.22 -2.13
C GLY A 201 -16.04 -10.53 -2.22
N ARG A 202 -15.98 -9.21 -1.98
CA ARG A 202 -14.74 -8.40 -2.05
C ARG A 202 -14.87 -7.12 -1.22
N LEU A 203 -13.74 -6.45 -1.00
CA LEU A 203 -13.75 -5.11 -0.41
C LEU A 203 -14.46 -4.09 -1.31
N PRO A 204 -15.08 -3.04 -0.72
CA PRO A 204 -15.70 -1.93 -1.49
C PRO A 204 -14.68 -1.02 -2.21
N VAL A 205 -13.39 -1.20 -1.97
CA VAL A 205 -12.27 -0.47 -2.57
C VAL A 205 -11.20 -1.44 -3.04
N VAL A 206 -10.27 -0.97 -3.88
CA VAL A 206 -9.14 -1.80 -4.33
C VAL A 206 -8.22 -2.17 -3.17
N ASN A 207 -7.64 -3.39 -3.24
CA ASN A 207 -6.71 -3.92 -2.25
C ASN A 207 -5.39 -4.30 -2.90
N PHE A 208 -4.33 -3.56 -2.59
CA PHE A 208 -2.99 -3.79 -3.11
C PHE A 208 -2.14 -4.58 -2.12
N ALA A 209 -1.10 -5.22 -2.61
CA ALA A 209 -0.07 -5.82 -1.78
C ALA A 209 1.03 -4.81 -1.48
N ALA A 210 1.50 -4.77 -0.24
CA ALA A 210 2.64 -3.97 0.20
C ALA A 210 3.41 -4.69 1.31
N GLY A 211 4.69 -4.34 1.44
CA GLY A 211 5.56 -4.83 2.51
C GLY A 211 6.35 -6.09 2.12
N GLY A 212 7.62 -5.90 1.76
CA GLY A 212 8.56 -6.99 1.53
C GLY A 212 8.71 -7.47 0.08
N VAL A 213 8.02 -6.89 -0.88
CA VAL A 213 8.20 -7.23 -2.31
C VAL A 213 9.60 -6.83 -2.77
N ALA A 214 10.41 -7.79 -3.22
CA ALA A 214 11.78 -7.57 -3.65
C ALA A 214 12.11 -8.15 -5.03
N THR A 215 11.29 -9.06 -5.55
CA THR A 215 11.53 -9.76 -6.81
C THR A 215 10.30 -9.79 -7.71
N PRO A 216 10.46 -10.04 -9.03
CA PRO A 216 9.32 -10.27 -9.92
C PRO A 216 8.43 -11.44 -9.47
N ALA A 217 9.03 -12.50 -8.91
CA ALA A 217 8.30 -13.65 -8.39
C ALA A 217 7.44 -13.29 -7.17
N ASP A 218 7.92 -12.44 -6.25
CA ASP A 218 7.14 -11.93 -5.13
C ASP A 218 5.91 -11.15 -5.62
N ALA A 219 6.11 -10.25 -6.57
CA ALA A 219 5.04 -9.45 -7.15
C ALA A 219 3.97 -10.35 -7.82
N ALA A 220 4.40 -11.31 -8.63
CA ALA A 220 3.50 -12.27 -9.26
C ALA A 220 2.76 -13.15 -8.24
N LEU A 221 3.43 -13.57 -7.16
CA LEU A 221 2.80 -14.31 -6.06
C LEU A 221 1.65 -13.51 -5.44
N MET A 222 1.89 -12.24 -5.13
CA MET A 222 0.85 -11.40 -4.52
C MET A 222 -0.35 -11.19 -5.46
N MET A 223 -0.10 -11.01 -6.76
CA MET A 223 -1.16 -10.91 -7.76
C MET A 223 -1.96 -12.21 -7.87
N GLN A 224 -1.31 -13.38 -7.86
CA GLN A 224 -2.00 -14.68 -7.88
C GLN A 224 -2.76 -14.95 -6.58
N LEU A 225 -2.35 -14.36 -5.47
CA LEU A 225 -3.09 -14.40 -4.20
C LEU A 225 -4.29 -13.44 -4.16
N GLY A 226 -4.51 -12.67 -5.23
CA GLY A 226 -5.68 -11.79 -5.36
C GLY A 226 -5.42 -10.32 -5.03
N ALA A 227 -4.17 -9.89 -4.92
CA ALA A 227 -3.87 -8.46 -4.90
C ALA A 227 -4.29 -7.80 -6.22
N GLU A 228 -4.74 -6.56 -6.12
CA GLU A 228 -5.19 -5.79 -7.29
C GLU A 228 -4.11 -4.81 -7.81
N GLY A 229 -2.90 -4.95 -7.32
CA GLY A 229 -1.68 -4.24 -7.66
C GLY A 229 -0.66 -4.39 -6.54
N VAL A 230 0.52 -3.82 -6.70
CA VAL A 230 1.60 -3.92 -5.70
C VAL A 230 2.26 -2.57 -5.43
N PHE A 231 2.62 -2.35 -4.17
CA PHE A 231 3.58 -1.33 -3.76
C PHE A 231 4.95 -1.98 -3.62
N VAL A 232 5.97 -1.35 -4.16
CA VAL A 232 7.35 -1.79 -4.00
C VAL A 232 8.17 -0.64 -3.43
N GLY A 233 8.66 -0.84 -2.21
CA GLY A 233 9.48 0.14 -1.52
C GLY A 233 10.97 -0.10 -1.75
N SER A 234 11.66 -0.58 -0.71
CA SER A 234 13.11 -0.78 -0.73
C SER A 234 13.60 -1.79 -1.78
N GLY A 235 12.74 -2.68 -2.26
CA GLY A 235 13.10 -3.78 -3.15
C GLY A 235 13.68 -3.37 -4.51
N ILE A 236 13.38 -2.15 -4.99
CA ILE A 236 13.90 -1.65 -6.27
C ILE A 236 15.23 -0.94 -6.05
N PHE A 237 15.24 0.19 -5.35
CA PHE A 237 16.41 1.06 -5.28
C PHE A 237 17.51 0.58 -4.32
N LYS A 238 17.26 -0.45 -3.53
CA LYS A 238 18.29 -1.19 -2.75
C LYS A 238 18.84 -2.42 -3.48
N SER A 239 18.44 -2.67 -4.73
CA SER A 239 18.94 -3.77 -5.54
C SER A 239 20.16 -3.38 -6.37
N GLY A 240 20.87 -4.38 -6.89
CA GLY A 240 22.07 -4.17 -7.72
C GLY A 240 21.80 -3.54 -9.09
N ASN A 241 20.55 -3.61 -9.59
CA ASN A 241 20.13 -2.98 -10.87
C ASN A 241 18.69 -2.48 -10.79
N PRO A 242 18.47 -1.28 -10.22
CA PRO A 242 17.13 -0.75 -10.02
C PRO A 242 16.31 -0.58 -11.30
N VAL A 243 16.91 -0.09 -12.37
CA VAL A 243 16.22 0.16 -13.67
C VAL A 243 15.64 -1.14 -14.23
N LYS A 244 16.48 -2.17 -14.33
CA LYS A 244 16.06 -3.46 -14.87
C LYS A 244 15.06 -4.15 -13.95
N ARG A 245 15.24 -4.06 -12.63
CA ARG A 245 14.35 -4.64 -11.64
C ARG A 245 12.97 -3.98 -11.63
N ALA A 246 12.91 -2.66 -11.71
CA ALA A 246 11.66 -1.91 -11.81
C ALA A 246 10.82 -2.38 -13.02
N ALA A 247 11.44 -2.41 -14.20
CA ALA A 247 10.77 -2.89 -15.42
C ALA A 247 10.32 -4.36 -15.30
N ALA A 248 11.16 -5.23 -14.77
CA ALA A 248 10.84 -6.64 -14.57
C ALA A 248 9.65 -6.85 -13.62
N ILE A 249 9.56 -6.08 -12.51
CA ILE A 249 8.45 -6.15 -11.57
C ILE A 249 7.15 -5.67 -12.22
N VAL A 250 7.17 -4.57 -12.98
CA VAL A 250 5.98 -4.09 -13.71
C VAL A 250 5.47 -5.15 -14.69
N GLN A 251 6.36 -5.75 -15.46
CA GLN A 251 6.00 -6.81 -16.40
C GLN A 251 5.46 -8.06 -15.69
N ALA A 252 6.05 -8.44 -14.54
CA ALA A 252 5.58 -9.58 -13.76
C ALA A 252 4.20 -9.34 -13.15
N VAL A 253 3.87 -8.12 -12.74
CA VAL A 253 2.53 -7.76 -12.27
C VAL A 253 1.51 -7.82 -13.40
N THR A 254 1.85 -7.33 -14.58
CA THR A 254 0.97 -7.38 -15.76
C THR A 254 0.71 -8.81 -16.23
N ASN A 255 1.72 -9.67 -16.15
CA ASN A 255 1.71 -11.03 -16.72
C ASN A 255 1.87 -12.10 -15.63
N TYR A 256 1.30 -11.89 -14.47
CA TYR A 256 1.57 -12.68 -13.25
C TYR A 256 1.22 -14.17 -13.34
N THR A 257 0.49 -14.61 -14.37
CA THR A 257 0.16 -16.02 -14.62
C THR A 257 1.06 -16.69 -15.67
N ASP A 258 1.93 -15.91 -16.36
CA ASP A 258 2.86 -16.45 -17.36
C ASP A 258 4.20 -16.83 -16.70
N ALA A 259 4.31 -18.09 -16.28
CA ALA A 259 5.49 -18.61 -15.61
C ALA A 259 6.76 -18.55 -16.48
N LYS A 260 6.65 -18.66 -17.81
CA LYS A 260 7.80 -18.57 -18.72
C LYS A 260 8.34 -17.15 -18.75
N LEU A 261 7.46 -16.17 -18.95
CA LEU A 261 7.84 -14.77 -18.93
C LEU A 261 8.41 -14.36 -17.55
N ILE A 262 7.81 -14.80 -16.44
CA ILE A 262 8.33 -14.51 -15.12
C ILE A 262 9.74 -15.10 -14.93
N ALA A 263 10.01 -16.30 -15.45
CA ALA A 263 11.35 -16.89 -15.42
C ALA A 263 12.37 -16.03 -16.20
N GLU A 264 12.02 -15.56 -17.39
CA GLU A 264 12.85 -14.66 -18.19
C GLU A 264 13.09 -13.31 -17.48
N LEU A 265 12.03 -12.72 -16.94
CA LEU A 265 12.09 -11.46 -16.18
C LEU A 265 12.92 -11.56 -14.90
N SER A 266 13.01 -12.73 -14.31
CA SER A 266 13.78 -12.99 -13.08
C SER A 266 15.28 -13.19 -13.34
N ALA A 267 15.70 -13.36 -14.59
CA ALA A 267 17.08 -13.65 -14.95
C ALA A 267 17.93 -12.37 -15.07
N GLY A 268 19.15 -12.43 -14.53
CA GLY A 268 20.17 -11.40 -14.72
C GLY A 268 19.78 -10.02 -14.18
N LEU A 269 19.05 -9.96 -13.08
CA LEU A 269 18.63 -8.71 -12.40
C LEU A 269 19.68 -8.14 -11.44
N GLY A 270 20.83 -8.81 -11.29
CA GLY A 270 21.76 -8.50 -10.21
C GLY A 270 21.23 -8.94 -8.84
N GLU A 271 21.91 -8.54 -7.79
CA GLU A 271 21.53 -8.88 -6.42
C GLU A 271 20.19 -8.22 -6.05
N ALA A 272 19.31 -9.00 -5.42
CA ALA A 272 18.14 -8.45 -4.75
C ALA A 272 18.58 -7.66 -3.51
N MET A 273 17.71 -6.82 -2.96
CA MET A 273 18.00 -6.18 -1.68
C MET A 273 18.30 -7.23 -0.61
N VAL A 274 19.24 -6.91 0.28
CA VAL A 274 19.52 -7.77 1.45
C VAL A 274 18.28 -7.77 2.35
N GLY A 275 17.69 -8.94 2.55
CA GLY A 275 16.52 -9.11 3.42
C GLY A 275 16.91 -9.06 4.90
N ILE A 276 15.93 -8.69 5.74
CA ILE A 276 16.03 -8.73 7.19
C ILE A 276 15.12 -9.85 7.68
N ASN A 277 15.70 -10.79 8.45
CA ASN A 277 14.92 -11.87 9.05
C ASN A 277 13.85 -11.27 9.99
N PRO A 278 12.58 -11.68 9.86
CA PRO A 278 11.50 -11.23 10.75
C PRO A 278 11.82 -11.38 12.23
N ASP A 279 12.55 -12.42 12.63
CA ASP A 279 12.93 -12.65 14.04
C ASP A 279 13.97 -11.65 14.58
N GLU A 280 14.62 -10.88 13.68
CA GLU A 280 15.61 -9.85 14.03
C GLU A 280 15.03 -8.44 14.04
N ILE A 281 13.76 -8.28 13.73
CA ILE A 281 13.10 -6.98 13.62
C ILE A 281 12.84 -6.40 15.00
N LYS A 282 13.41 -5.20 15.24
CA LYS A 282 13.17 -4.46 16.48
C LYS A 282 11.94 -3.54 16.41
N ILE A 283 11.60 -3.06 15.24
CA ILE A 283 10.48 -2.15 15.00
C ILE A 283 9.44 -2.91 14.18
N ILE A 284 8.33 -3.26 14.81
CA ILE A 284 7.20 -3.91 14.16
C ILE A 284 6.24 -2.81 13.68
N MET A 285 6.31 -2.51 12.38
CA MET A 285 5.50 -1.42 11.80
C MET A 285 4.05 -1.84 11.64
N GLU A 286 3.78 -3.10 11.31
CA GLU A 286 2.42 -3.61 11.08
C GLU A 286 1.50 -3.46 12.30
N GLU A 287 2.05 -3.38 13.50
CA GLU A 287 1.28 -3.24 14.72
C GLU A 287 0.77 -1.82 14.98
N ARG A 288 1.29 -0.82 14.27
CA ARG A 288 0.91 0.58 14.42
C ARG A 288 -0.49 0.83 13.87
N GLY A 289 -1.29 1.62 14.57
CA GLY A 289 -2.63 2.01 14.13
C GLY A 289 -3.60 0.82 14.01
N LYS A 290 -3.69 0.01 15.04
CA LYS A 290 -4.63 -1.14 15.13
C LYS A 290 -6.09 -0.68 15.18
#